data_c6b7408512e8cd956fd38417892d1ca1
#
_entry.id   c6b7408512e8cd956fd38417892d1ca1
#
_cell.length_a   1.000
_cell.length_b   1.000
_cell.length_c   1.000
_cell.angle_alpha   90.00
_cell.angle_beta   90.00
_cell.angle_gamma   90.00
#
_symmetry.space_group_name_H-M   'P 1'
#
loop_
_entity.id
_entity.type
_entity.pdbx_description
1 polymer ?
#
loop_
_entity_poly.entity_id
_entity_poly.type
_entity_poly.pdbx_seq_one_letter_code
_entity_poly.pdbx_strand_id
1 'polypeptide(L)'
;MNGRQRIHGTGRARIGIGLATALCAISWNASASEHPGQDWYRVNVRMSSQVVAPRGLLRDSQHAATVIFARIHVQLKWRGQNQQASKVVAGSMGEPATHDLAVEIVPHAPSPRNVALATAMPLADSGVRIVVFYDHVEPLLQGHHAPQATVMGYVLAHEIAHVLQGVARHSETGIMRANWTDGDFQLMGTRLLTFTPEDVQLIRRRLAPRDATAGCS
;
A
#
# COMPACT_ATOMS: atom_id res chain seq x y z
N MET A 1 -55.30 34.04 50.92
CA MET A 1 -56.64 33.49 51.06
C MET A 1 -56.54 32.06 50.59
N ASN A 2 -56.43 31.13 51.54
CA ASN A 2 -57.39 30.09 51.95
C ASN A 2 -57.76 29.20 50.75
N GLY A 3 -57.66 27.92 50.78
CA GLY A 3 -57.83 27.02 51.93
C GLY A 3 -57.43 25.59 51.55
N ARG A 4 -57.14 24.92 52.61
CA ARG A 4 -56.92 23.48 52.76
C ARG A 4 -58.17 22.67 52.39
N GLN A 5 -57.96 21.42 51.91
CA GLN A 5 -58.63 20.28 52.60
C GLN A 5 -57.92 18.95 52.30
N ARG A 6 -57.71 18.23 53.38
CA ARG A 6 -57.34 16.81 53.48
C ARG A 6 -58.61 15.96 53.30
N ILE A 7 -58.48 14.72 52.86
CA ILE A 7 -59.14 13.58 53.47
C ILE A 7 -58.49 12.26 53.08
N HIS A 8 -58.18 11.46 54.01
CA HIS A 8 -57.96 10.08 54.30
C HIS A 8 -58.60 9.02 53.38
N GLY A 9 -57.95 7.85 53.35
CA GLY A 9 -58.62 6.60 52.98
C GLY A 9 -57.65 5.46 52.68
N THR A 10 -57.33 4.75 53.68
CA THR A 10 -56.82 3.39 53.92
C THR A 10 -57.24 2.34 52.90
N GLY A 11 -56.33 1.43 52.52
CA GLY A 11 -56.65 0.17 51.84
C GLY A 11 -55.41 -0.69 51.54
N ARG A 12 -55.02 -1.54 52.51
CA ARG A 12 -54.01 -2.57 52.38
C ARG A 12 -54.60 -3.75 51.55
N ALA A 13 -53.98 -4.10 50.46
CA ALA A 13 -54.05 -5.45 49.91
C ALA A 13 -52.68 -5.90 49.48
N ARG A 14 -52.10 -6.84 50.19
CA ARG A 14 -50.89 -7.57 49.81
C ARG A 14 -51.32 -8.68 48.87
N ILE A 15 -50.88 -8.61 47.62
CA ILE A 15 -50.87 -9.77 46.70
C ILE A 15 -49.45 -9.99 46.33
N GLY A 16 -48.86 -11.08 46.82
CA GLY A 16 -47.55 -11.56 46.40
C GLY A 16 -47.68 -12.21 45.02
N ILE A 17 -46.94 -11.68 44.08
CA ILE A 17 -46.75 -12.34 42.79
C ILE A 17 -45.25 -12.61 42.68
N GLY A 18 -44.92 -13.91 42.72
CA GLY A 18 -43.54 -14.35 42.55
C GLY A 18 -43.06 -14.00 41.15
N LEU A 19 -42.01 -13.22 41.08
CA LEU A 19 -41.26 -12.99 39.85
C LEU A 19 -40.34 -14.20 39.59
N ALA A 20 -40.78 -15.08 38.72
CA ALA A 20 -39.89 -16.05 38.10
C ALA A 20 -39.00 -15.29 37.07
N THR A 21 -37.80 -14.93 37.48
CA THR A 21 -36.78 -14.41 36.58
C THR A 21 -36.27 -15.55 35.69
N ALA A 22 -36.86 -15.70 34.51
CA ALA A 22 -36.27 -16.50 33.45
C ALA A 22 -35.03 -15.75 32.92
N LEU A 23 -33.86 -16.17 33.37
CA LEU A 23 -32.58 -15.80 32.78
C LEU A 23 -32.50 -16.45 31.40
N CYS A 24 -32.95 -15.76 30.37
CA CYS A 24 -32.55 -16.06 28.98
C CYS A 24 -31.06 -15.74 28.85
N ALA A 25 -30.22 -16.76 29.01
CA ALA A 25 -28.85 -16.71 28.56
C ALA A 25 -28.87 -16.58 27.05
N ILE A 26 -28.82 -15.34 26.57
CA ILE A 26 -28.50 -15.08 25.15
C ILE A 26 -27.03 -15.47 24.99
N SER A 27 -26.80 -16.71 24.55
CA SER A 27 -25.51 -17.15 24.06
C SER A 27 -25.24 -16.32 22.80
N TRP A 28 -24.52 -15.23 22.98
CA TRP A 28 -23.90 -14.51 21.87
C TRP A 28 -22.80 -15.42 21.32
N ASN A 29 -23.18 -16.32 20.43
CA ASN A 29 -22.23 -16.89 19.51
C ASN A 29 -21.75 -15.74 18.64
N ALA A 30 -20.70 -15.05 19.09
CA ALA A 30 -19.85 -14.28 18.22
C ALA A 30 -19.20 -15.30 17.29
N SER A 31 -19.91 -15.66 16.22
CA SER A 31 -19.24 -16.13 15.02
C SER A 31 -18.31 -14.99 14.65
N ALA A 32 -17.05 -15.09 15.08
CA ALA A 32 -15.98 -14.37 14.46
C ALA A 32 -16.09 -14.78 12.98
N SER A 33 -16.72 -13.95 12.18
CA SER A 33 -16.52 -13.98 10.75
C SER A 33 -15.03 -13.78 10.58
N GLU A 34 -14.30 -14.88 10.46
CA GLU A 34 -12.97 -14.89 9.89
C GLU A 34 -13.14 -14.22 8.53
N HIS A 35 -12.91 -12.93 8.50
CA HIS A 35 -12.54 -12.28 7.27
C HIS A 35 -11.29 -13.04 6.86
N PRO A 36 -11.27 -13.74 5.72
CA PRO A 36 -10.08 -14.42 5.25
C PRO A 36 -9.00 -13.35 5.28
N GLY A 37 -7.98 -13.56 6.11
CA GLY A 37 -6.95 -12.57 6.39
C GLY A 37 -6.46 -12.10 5.05
N GLN A 38 -6.61 -10.79 4.80
CA GLN A 38 -6.21 -10.22 3.53
C GLN A 38 -4.70 -10.37 3.47
N ASP A 39 -4.21 -11.38 2.75
CA ASP A 39 -2.81 -11.76 2.71
C ASP A 39 -1.96 -10.59 2.24
N TRP A 40 -0.95 -10.27 3.04
CA TRP A 40 0.02 -9.26 2.68
C TRP A 40 1.04 -9.84 1.70
N TYR A 41 1.12 -9.25 0.52
CA TYR A 41 2.19 -9.54 -0.43
C TYR A 41 3.48 -8.85 -0.01
N ARG A 42 4.62 -9.53 -0.17
CA ARG A 42 5.94 -8.97 0.15
C ARG A 42 6.74 -8.76 -1.12
N VAL A 43 7.33 -7.57 -1.25
CA VAL A 43 8.21 -7.20 -2.35
C VAL A 43 9.50 -6.66 -1.76
N ASN A 44 10.62 -7.30 -2.07
CA ASN A 44 11.93 -6.81 -1.70
C ASN A 44 12.40 -5.79 -2.72
N VAL A 45 12.84 -4.62 -2.27
CA VAL A 45 13.33 -3.56 -3.14
C VAL A 45 14.73 -3.17 -2.71
N ARG A 46 15.73 -3.38 -3.57
CA ARG A 46 17.07 -2.83 -3.38
C ARG A 46 17.12 -1.48 -4.07
N MET A 47 17.54 -0.45 -3.35
CA MET A 47 17.69 0.88 -3.94
C MET A 47 19.13 1.35 -3.87
N SER A 48 19.63 1.83 -5.00
CA SER A 48 20.94 2.47 -5.15
C SER A 48 20.77 3.84 -5.81
N SER A 49 21.72 4.74 -5.57
CA SER A 49 21.72 6.08 -6.17
C SER A 49 23.13 6.48 -6.55
N GLN A 50 23.28 6.98 -7.76
CA GLN A 50 24.51 7.61 -8.26
C GLN A 50 24.45 9.15 -8.11
N VAL A 51 23.33 9.70 -7.64
CA VAL A 51 23.16 11.15 -7.45
C VAL A 51 23.33 11.54 -5.98
N VAL A 52 23.88 12.73 -5.78
CA VAL A 52 23.90 13.38 -4.48
C VAL A 52 22.56 14.10 -4.29
N ALA A 53 21.59 13.38 -3.75
CA ALA A 53 20.27 13.94 -3.47
C ALA A 53 20.28 14.75 -2.15
N PRO A 54 19.33 15.69 -1.97
CA PRO A 54 19.14 16.37 -0.70
C PRO A 54 19.02 15.39 0.45
N ARG A 55 19.57 15.80 1.63
CA ARG A 55 19.63 14.93 2.81
C ARG A 55 18.23 14.43 3.20
N GLY A 56 18.07 13.13 3.30
CA GLY A 56 16.81 12.48 3.66
C GLY A 56 15.84 12.25 2.50
N LEU A 57 16.00 12.90 1.33
CA LEU A 57 15.08 12.77 0.21
C LEU A 57 14.78 11.31 -0.13
N LEU A 58 15.79 10.50 -0.36
CA LEU A 58 15.62 9.12 -0.79
C LEU A 58 14.97 8.24 0.29
N ARG A 59 15.37 8.40 1.56
CA ARG A 59 14.79 7.67 2.68
C ARG A 59 13.29 8.01 2.85
N ASP A 60 12.96 9.28 2.79
CA ASP A 60 11.59 9.75 2.99
C ASP A 60 10.72 9.40 1.79
N SER A 61 11.30 9.30 0.58
CA SER A 61 10.62 8.78 -0.62
C SER A 61 10.33 7.28 -0.52
N GLN A 62 11.25 6.49 0.00
CA GLN A 62 11.01 5.07 0.30
C GLN A 62 9.87 4.90 1.29
N HIS A 63 9.83 5.74 2.33
CA HIS A 63 8.73 5.73 3.28
C HIS A 63 7.40 6.07 2.61
N ALA A 64 7.36 7.11 1.77
CA ALA A 64 6.16 7.49 1.03
C ALA A 64 5.66 6.37 0.12
N ALA A 65 6.54 5.73 -0.66
CA ALA A 65 6.19 4.58 -1.48
C ALA A 65 5.68 3.40 -0.65
N THR A 66 6.28 3.13 0.52
CA THR A 66 5.81 2.09 1.45
C THR A 66 4.38 2.34 1.91
N VAL A 67 4.05 3.58 2.29
CA VAL A 67 2.69 3.96 2.70
C VAL A 67 1.68 3.81 1.55
N ILE A 68 2.08 4.15 0.31
CA ILE A 68 1.23 4.00 -0.87
C ILE A 68 0.89 2.52 -1.09
N PHE A 69 1.87 1.64 -1.11
CA PHE A 69 1.67 0.21 -1.35
C PHE A 69 0.98 -0.50 -0.17
N ALA A 70 1.17 -0.03 1.06
CA ALA A 70 0.49 -0.57 2.23
C ALA A 70 -1.04 -0.47 2.11
N ARG A 71 -1.57 0.55 1.43
CA ARG A 71 -3.01 0.73 1.20
C ARG A 71 -3.63 -0.36 0.33
N ILE A 72 -2.81 -1.05 -0.44
CA ILE A 72 -3.25 -2.16 -1.30
C ILE A 72 -2.74 -3.51 -0.80
N HIS A 73 -2.33 -3.59 0.49
CA HIS A 73 -1.80 -4.79 1.17
C HIS A 73 -0.51 -5.34 0.54
N VAL A 74 0.32 -4.46 0.01
CA VAL A 74 1.66 -4.78 -0.47
C VAL A 74 2.69 -4.15 0.46
N GLN A 75 3.57 -4.98 1.04
CA GLN A 75 4.65 -4.54 1.89
C GLN A 75 5.95 -4.44 1.11
N LEU A 76 6.47 -3.23 0.94
CA LEU A 76 7.81 -3.02 0.39
C LEU A 76 8.86 -3.20 1.49
N LYS A 77 9.82 -4.08 1.25
CA LYS A 77 10.99 -4.31 2.11
C LYS A 77 12.23 -3.71 1.44
N TRP A 78 12.62 -2.52 1.89
CA TRP A 78 13.79 -1.84 1.37
C TRP A 78 15.09 -2.44 1.93
N ARG A 79 16.03 -2.72 1.04
CA ARG A 79 17.37 -3.20 1.38
C ARG A 79 18.41 -2.17 0.92
N GLY A 80 19.33 -1.80 1.80
CA GLY A 80 20.46 -0.91 1.46
C GLY A 80 21.50 -1.61 0.60
N GLN A 81 22.38 -0.83 -0.04
CA GLN A 81 23.46 -1.32 -0.91
C GLN A 81 24.41 -2.32 -0.23
N ASN A 82 24.61 -2.24 1.09
CA ASN A 82 25.57 -3.06 1.83
C ASN A 82 25.03 -4.41 2.29
N GLN A 83 23.76 -4.71 2.08
CA GLN A 83 23.25 -6.06 2.30
C GLN A 83 23.41 -6.85 1.00
N GLN A 84 24.62 -7.42 0.83
CA GLN A 84 24.85 -8.48 -0.15
C GLN A 84 23.69 -9.47 -0.05
N ALA A 85 23.21 -9.91 -1.23
CA ALA A 85 22.24 -10.98 -1.31
C ALA A 85 22.69 -12.12 -0.41
N SER A 86 22.15 -12.19 0.78
CA SER A 86 22.22 -13.43 1.55
C SER A 86 21.63 -14.45 0.63
N LYS A 87 22.47 -15.34 0.14
CA LYS A 87 22.10 -16.54 -0.60
C LYS A 87 20.87 -17.09 0.11
N VAL A 88 19.71 -16.96 -0.53
CA VAL A 88 18.48 -17.54 -0.01
C VAL A 88 18.78 -19.02 0.09
N VAL A 89 19.00 -19.50 1.31
CA VAL A 89 19.00 -20.93 1.60
C VAL A 89 17.60 -21.37 1.25
N ALA A 90 17.47 -22.04 0.11
CA ALA A 90 16.25 -22.72 -0.28
C ALA A 90 15.95 -23.76 0.82
N GLY A 91 14.95 -23.47 1.67
CA GLY A 91 14.60 -24.42 2.72
C GLY A 91 13.82 -23.89 3.90
N SER A 92 12.93 -22.89 3.74
CA SER A 92 11.86 -22.76 4.72
C SER A 92 10.51 -22.93 4.01
N MET A 93 9.89 -24.06 4.29
CA MET A 93 8.52 -24.33 3.86
C MET A 93 7.61 -23.24 4.42
N GLY A 94 6.90 -22.51 3.53
CA GLY A 94 5.82 -21.61 3.91
C GLY A 94 6.07 -20.11 3.78
N GLU A 95 7.24 -19.61 3.31
CA GLU A 95 7.36 -18.19 3.00
C GLU A 95 6.69 -17.87 1.64
N PRO A 96 5.77 -16.87 1.59
CA PRO A 96 5.17 -16.46 0.33
C PRO A 96 6.26 -16.01 -0.65
N ALA A 97 6.06 -16.31 -1.94
CA ALA A 97 6.99 -15.95 -3.00
C ALA A 97 7.37 -14.47 -2.90
N THR A 98 8.66 -14.17 -2.75
CA THR A 98 9.17 -12.80 -2.68
C THR A 98 9.58 -12.36 -4.08
N HIS A 99 9.08 -11.21 -4.49
CA HIS A 99 9.53 -10.56 -5.73
C HIS A 99 10.71 -9.64 -5.39
N ASP A 100 11.82 -9.83 -6.10
CA ASP A 100 13.01 -9.00 -5.92
C ASP A 100 13.11 -7.96 -7.02
N LEU A 101 13.15 -6.69 -6.64
CA LEU A 101 13.31 -5.54 -7.53
C LEU A 101 14.58 -4.77 -7.18
N ALA A 102 15.25 -4.24 -8.20
CA ALA A 102 16.33 -3.28 -8.03
C ALA A 102 15.91 -1.93 -8.60
N VAL A 103 16.00 -0.87 -7.81
CA VAL A 103 15.81 0.51 -8.24
C VAL A 103 17.15 1.21 -8.20
N GLU A 104 17.55 1.78 -9.31
CA GLU A 104 18.77 2.59 -9.42
C GLU A 104 18.42 3.99 -9.88
N ILE A 105 18.89 5.00 -9.15
CA ILE A 105 18.73 6.40 -9.52
C ILE A 105 20.02 6.87 -10.16
N VAL A 106 19.96 7.23 -11.44
CA VAL A 106 21.10 7.72 -12.22
C VAL A 106 20.94 9.21 -12.52
N PRO A 107 22.07 9.96 -12.70
CA PRO A 107 22.01 11.39 -12.95
C PRO A 107 21.24 11.77 -14.22
N HIS A 108 21.47 11.03 -15.31
CA HIS A 108 20.97 11.38 -16.63
C HIS A 108 20.39 10.20 -17.39
N ALA A 109 19.37 10.50 -18.21
CA ALA A 109 18.88 9.56 -19.20
C ALA A 109 19.97 9.28 -20.27
N PRO A 110 20.00 8.05 -20.85
CA PRO A 110 21.02 7.66 -21.83
C PRO A 110 20.93 8.44 -23.14
N SER A 111 19.82 9.13 -23.39
CA SER A 111 19.61 9.96 -24.58
C SER A 111 18.69 11.13 -24.24
N PRO A 112 18.97 12.34 -24.74
CA PRO A 112 18.11 13.51 -24.57
C PRO A 112 16.71 13.35 -25.19
N ARG A 113 16.53 12.39 -26.09
CA ARG A 113 15.23 12.07 -26.70
C ARG A 113 14.38 11.13 -25.85
N ASN A 114 14.96 10.53 -24.82
CA ASN A 114 14.21 9.72 -23.89
C ASN A 114 13.43 10.63 -22.94
N VAL A 115 12.11 10.66 -23.07
CA VAL A 115 11.22 11.46 -22.20
C VAL A 115 10.65 10.67 -21.01
N ALA A 116 10.99 9.39 -20.90
CA ALA A 116 10.53 8.56 -19.79
C ALA A 116 11.20 8.98 -18.49
N LEU A 117 10.49 8.91 -17.39
CA LEU A 117 11.04 9.15 -16.04
C LEU A 117 11.96 8.01 -15.59
N ALA A 118 11.66 6.79 -16.07
CA ALA A 118 12.46 5.61 -15.78
C ALA A 118 12.34 4.55 -16.89
N THR A 119 13.16 3.50 -16.78
CA THR A 119 13.12 2.32 -17.66
C THR A 119 13.26 1.06 -16.83
N ALA A 120 12.38 0.09 -17.04
CA ALA A 120 12.47 -1.23 -16.44
C ALA A 120 13.20 -2.20 -17.39
N MET A 121 14.17 -2.93 -16.84
CA MET A 121 14.96 -3.93 -17.58
C MET A 121 14.97 -5.26 -16.81
N PRO A 122 14.79 -6.42 -17.49
CA PRO A 122 15.00 -7.72 -16.87
C PRO A 122 16.44 -7.86 -16.39
N LEU A 123 16.65 -8.42 -15.19
CA LEU A 123 17.96 -8.82 -14.71
C LEU A 123 18.22 -10.29 -15.10
N ALA A 124 19.46 -10.64 -15.46
CA ALA A 124 19.84 -11.97 -15.95
C ALA A 124 19.58 -13.08 -14.90
N ASP A 125 19.67 -12.76 -13.58
CA ASP A 125 19.68 -13.76 -12.50
C ASP A 125 18.43 -13.75 -11.61
N SER A 126 17.25 -13.40 -12.12
CA SER A 126 15.99 -13.30 -11.36
C SER A 126 15.69 -11.92 -10.77
N GLY A 127 14.99 -11.13 -11.50
CA GLY A 127 14.49 -9.86 -11.02
C GLY A 127 14.28 -8.83 -12.13
N VAL A 128 13.87 -7.64 -11.74
CA VAL A 128 13.74 -6.51 -12.65
C VAL A 128 14.49 -5.32 -12.08
N ARG A 129 15.26 -4.66 -12.93
CA ARG A 129 15.94 -3.41 -12.61
C ARG A 129 15.12 -2.25 -13.17
N ILE A 130 14.80 -1.31 -12.30
CA ILE A 130 14.19 -0.02 -12.64
C ILE A 130 15.31 1.02 -12.59
N VAL A 131 15.54 1.74 -13.67
CA VAL A 131 16.49 2.87 -13.72
C VAL A 131 15.70 4.16 -13.79
N VAL A 132 15.79 4.97 -12.75
CA VAL A 132 15.14 6.28 -12.63
C VAL A 132 16.13 7.37 -13.05
N PHE A 133 15.73 8.24 -13.98
CA PHE A 133 16.54 9.32 -14.49
C PHE A 133 16.27 10.59 -13.68
N TYR A 134 17.26 10.99 -12.88
CA TYR A 134 17.06 12.09 -11.92
C TYR A 134 16.81 13.43 -12.62
N ASP A 135 17.49 13.71 -13.72
CA ASP A 135 17.30 14.91 -14.54
C ASP A 135 15.87 15.06 -15.10
N HIS A 136 15.15 13.96 -15.29
CA HIS A 136 13.74 13.98 -15.69
C HIS A 136 12.77 14.09 -14.50
N VAL A 137 13.17 13.59 -13.34
CA VAL A 137 12.36 13.64 -12.12
C VAL A 137 12.52 14.97 -11.38
N GLU A 138 13.72 15.55 -11.37
CA GLU A 138 14.02 16.77 -10.61
C GLU A 138 13.06 17.95 -10.90
N PRO A 139 12.67 18.25 -12.15
CA PRO A 139 11.70 19.30 -12.45
C PRO A 139 10.33 19.04 -11.76
N LEU A 140 9.90 17.77 -11.68
CA LEU A 140 8.67 17.42 -10.97
C LEU A 140 8.78 17.66 -9.47
N LEU A 141 9.98 17.44 -8.90
CA LEU A 141 10.20 17.67 -7.48
C LEU A 141 10.18 19.16 -7.10
N GLN A 142 10.55 20.04 -8.02
CA GLN A 142 10.68 21.48 -7.79
C GLN A 142 9.45 22.27 -8.23
N GLY A 143 8.68 21.77 -9.19
CA GLY A 143 7.61 22.50 -9.87
C GLY A 143 6.28 22.58 -9.12
N HIS A 144 6.13 21.88 -7.98
CA HIS A 144 4.84 21.72 -7.32
C HIS A 144 4.91 21.97 -5.81
N HIS A 145 3.76 22.31 -5.20
CA HIS A 145 3.66 22.55 -3.75
C HIS A 145 3.75 21.28 -2.88
N ALA A 146 3.71 20.09 -3.49
CA ALA A 146 3.87 18.85 -2.74
C ALA A 146 5.32 18.67 -2.26
N PRO A 147 5.55 18.08 -1.06
CA PRO A 147 6.89 17.81 -0.57
C PRO A 147 7.68 16.93 -1.56
N GLN A 148 8.91 17.31 -1.88
CA GLN A 148 9.75 16.61 -2.86
C GLN A 148 9.85 15.10 -2.61
N ALA A 149 10.04 14.71 -1.34
CA ALA A 149 10.09 13.30 -0.97
C ALA A 149 8.77 12.56 -1.22
N THR A 150 7.65 13.25 -1.09
CA THR A 150 6.34 12.68 -1.41
C THR A 150 6.21 12.45 -2.92
N VAL A 151 6.52 13.47 -3.74
CA VAL A 151 6.49 13.34 -5.21
C VAL A 151 7.41 12.22 -5.69
N MET A 152 8.65 12.18 -5.20
CA MET A 152 9.60 11.11 -5.52
C MET A 152 9.08 9.73 -5.07
N GLY A 153 8.37 9.65 -3.94
CA GLY A 153 7.71 8.42 -3.49
C GLY A 153 6.62 7.96 -4.45
N TYR A 154 5.87 8.87 -5.05
CA TYR A 154 4.88 8.56 -6.09
C TYR A 154 5.55 8.13 -7.41
N VAL A 155 6.68 8.74 -7.80
CA VAL A 155 7.49 8.27 -8.93
C VAL A 155 7.94 6.82 -8.69
N LEU A 156 8.53 6.53 -7.53
CA LEU A 156 8.92 5.17 -7.18
C LEU A 156 7.73 4.20 -7.19
N ALA A 157 6.58 4.61 -6.68
CA ALA A 157 5.38 3.78 -6.66
C ALA A 157 4.86 3.49 -8.08
N HIS A 158 4.88 4.47 -8.98
CA HIS A 158 4.51 4.33 -10.38
C HIS A 158 5.39 3.29 -11.07
N GLU A 159 6.70 3.45 -10.97
CA GLU A 159 7.67 2.58 -11.64
C GLU A 159 7.66 1.13 -11.08
N ILE A 160 7.57 0.99 -9.77
CA ILE A 160 7.42 -0.33 -9.13
C ILE A 160 6.11 -0.99 -9.59
N ALA A 161 5.02 -0.22 -9.69
CA ALA A 161 3.75 -0.76 -10.11
C ALA A 161 3.75 -1.26 -11.56
N HIS A 162 4.46 -0.61 -12.49
CA HIS A 162 4.64 -1.13 -13.85
C HIS A 162 5.23 -2.55 -13.85
N VAL A 163 6.23 -2.78 -13.00
CA VAL A 163 6.85 -4.10 -12.87
C VAL A 163 5.90 -5.10 -12.24
N LEU A 164 5.19 -4.68 -11.17
CA LEU A 164 4.27 -5.57 -10.46
C LEU A 164 3.00 -5.87 -11.27
N GLN A 165 2.58 -4.99 -12.16
CA GLN A 165 1.49 -5.27 -13.09
C GLN A 165 1.92 -6.21 -14.22
N GLY A 166 3.20 -6.18 -14.60
CA GLY A 166 3.75 -6.97 -15.71
C GLY A 166 3.28 -6.52 -17.09
N VAL A 167 2.73 -5.30 -17.19
CA VAL A 167 2.22 -4.70 -18.42
C VAL A 167 2.63 -3.23 -18.49
N ALA A 168 2.98 -2.77 -19.68
CA ALA A 168 3.32 -1.36 -19.94
C ALA A 168 2.04 -0.59 -20.29
N ARG A 169 1.21 -0.31 -19.27
CA ARG A 169 -0.01 0.47 -19.47
C ARG A 169 -0.08 1.62 -18.46
N HIS A 170 -0.82 2.66 -18.82
CA HIS A 170 -1.18 3.74 -17.93
C HIS A 170 -2.69 3.79 -17.73
N SER A 171 -3.11 4.28 -16.58
CA SER A 171 -4.51 4.53 -16.25
C SER A 171 -4.88 5.97 -16.58
N GLU A 172 -6.15 6.25 -16.81
CA GLU A 172 -6.63 7.61 -17.06
C GLU A 172 -6.47 8.52 -15.84
N THR A 173 -6.50 7.96 -14.65
CA THR A 173 -6.41 8.65 -13.37
C THR A 173 -5.51 7.91 -12.39
N GLY A 174 -5.20 8.56 -11.26
CA GLY A 174 -4.47 7.94 -10.16
C GLY A 174 -2.97 7.84 -10.39
N ILE A 175 -2.33 6.97 -9.62
CA ILE A 175 -0.86 6.83 -9.60
C ILE A 175 -0.32 6.42 -10.96
N MET A 176 -1.01 5.52 -11.67
CA MET A 176 -0.58 5.01 -12.97
C MET A 176 -0.94 5.91 -14.15
N ARG A 177 -1.30 7.17 -13.93
CA ARG A 177 -1.51 8.13 -15.01
C ARG A 177 -0.18 8.47 -15.67
N ALA A 178 -0.14 8.48 -17.02
CA ALA A 178 1.08 8.76 -17.78
C ALA A 178 1.66 10.15 -17.53
N ASN A 179 0.79 11.15 -17.45
CA ASN A 179 1.16 12.55 -17.19
C ASN A 179 0.29 13.08 -16.06
N TRP A 180 0.87 13.29 -14.91
CA TRP A 180 0.19 13.86 -13.76
C TRP A 180 -0.15 15.34 -14.00
N THR A 181 -1.33 15.74 -13.54
CA THR A 181 -1.81 17.12 -13.57
C THR A 181 -1.51 17.84 -12.25
N ASP A 182 -1.68 19.17 -12.22
CA ASP A 182 -1.57 19.94 -10.97
C ASP A 182 -2.51 19.41 -9.87
N GLY A 183 -3.71 18.94 -10.24
CA GLY A 183 -4.63 18.29 -9.31
C GLY A 183 -4.06 16.99 -8.74
N ASP A 184 -3.36 16.19 -9.54
CA ASP A 184 -2.70 14.98 -9.05
C ASP A 184 -1.57 15.33 -8.06
N PHE A 185 -0.78 16.38 -8.33
CA PHE A 185 0.25 16.85 -7.38
C PHE A 185 -0.35 17.39 -6.08
N GLN A 186 -1.51 18.06 -6.13
CA GLN A 186 -2.23 18.45 -4.90
C GLN A 186 -2.66 17.22 -4.09
N LEU A 187 -3.20 16.20 -4.77
CA LEU A 187 -3.56 14.93 -4.13
C LEU A 187 -2.34 14.19 -3.56
N MET A 188 -1.19 14.27 -4.22
CA MET A 188 0.07 13.74 -3.65
C MET A 188 0.45 14.46 -2.37
N GLY A 189 0.37 15.80 -2.33
CA GLY A 189 0.67 16.61 -1.15
C GLY A 189 -0.16 16.22 0.06
N THR A 190 -1.41 15.85 -0.14
CA THR A 190 -2.34 15.35 0.90
C THR A 190 -2.30 13.82 1.03
N ARG A 191 -1.50 13.13 0.23
CA ARG A 191 -1.41 11.66 0.17
C ARG A 191 -2.73 10.97 -0.22
N LEU A 192 -3.57 11.63 -1.00
CA LEU A 192 -4.86 11.10 -1.45
C LEU A 192 -4.83 10.51 -2.86
N LEU A 193 -3.76 10.71 -3.63
CA LEU A 193 -3.62 10.04 -4.92
C LEU A 193 -3.45 8.53 -4.69
N THR A 194 -4.23 7.72 -5.38
CA THR A 194 -4.29 6.27 -5.18
C THR A 194 -4.16 5.50 -6.49
N PHE A 195 -3.88 4.21 -6.40
CA PHE A 195 -4.07 3.29 -7.52
C PHE A 195 -5.56 3.14 -7.84
N THR A 196 -5.89 2.95 -9.11
CA THR A 196 -7.24 2.58 -9.51
C THR A 196 -7.56 1.13 -9.08
N PRO A 197 -8.84 0.74 -8.97
CA PRO A 197 -9.18 -0.64 -8.66
C PRO A 197 -8.58 -1.66 -9.65
N GLU A 198 -8.49 -1.28 -10.94
CA GLU A 198 -7.88 -2.11 -11.97
C GLU A 198 -6.38 -2.28 -11.76
N ASP A 199 -5.66 -1.20 -11.41
CA ASP A 199 -4.23 -1.27 -11.09
C ASP A 199 -3.98 -2.22 -9.92
N VAL A 200 -4.80 -2.13 -8.87
CA VAL A 200 -4.72 -3.01 -7.70
C VAL A 200 -4.95 -4.48 -8.09
N GLN A 201 -5.95 -4.75 -8.95
CA GLN A 201 -6.21 -6.12 -9.41
C GLN A 201 -5.04 -6.70 -10.20
N LEU A 202 -4.43 -5.92 -11.10
CA LEU A 202 -3.29 -6.36 -11.89
C LEU A 202 -2.09 -6.68 -10.98
N ILE A 203 -1.77 -5.78 -10.04
CA ILE A 203 -0.70 -5.99 -9.06
C ILE A 203 -0.94 -7.26 -8.25
N ARG A 204 -2.14 -7.44 -7.70
CA ARG A 204 -2.47 -8.61 -6.88
C ARG A 204 -2.41 -9.92 -7.65
N ARG A 205 -2.93 -9.95 -8.89
CA ARG A 205 -2.84 -11.14 -9.75
C ARG A 205 -1.39 -11.56 -9.99
N ARG A 206 -0.49 -10.59 -10.18
CA ARG A 206 0.92 -10.87 -10.43
C ARG A 206 1.65 -11.36 -9.19
N LEU A 207 1.26 -10.86 -8.01
CA LEU A 207 1.85 -11.22 -6.74
C LEU A 207 1.26 -12.50 -6.13
N ALA A 208 0.07 -12.93 -6.58
CA ALA A 208 -0.55 -14.15 -6.11
C ALA A 208 0.36 -15.37 -6.39
N PRO A 209 0.45 -16.32 -5.45
CA PRO A 209 1.14 -17.57 -5.69
C PRO A 209 0.62 -18.22 -6.97
N ARG A 210 1.51 -18.67 -7.84
CA ARG A 210 1.10 -19.50 -8.98
C ARG A 210 0.76 -20.87 -8.41
N ASP A 211 -0.51 -21.28 -8.56
CA ASP A 211 -0.92 -22.61 -8.17
C ASP A 211 -0.02 -23.64 -8.87
N ALA A 212 0.69 -24.45 -8.07
CA ALA A 212 1.60 -25.48 -8.55
C ALA A 212 0.87 -26.65 -9.25
N THR A 213 -0.44 -26.53 -9.51
CA THR A 213 -1.30 -27.61 -10.01
C THR A 213 -1.59 -27.58 -11.52
N ALA A 214 -0.99 -26.67 -12.30
CA ALA A 214 -1.20 -26.63 -13.76
C ALA A 214 -0.15 -27.45 -14.55
N GLY A 215 0.31 -28.57 -14.01
CA GLY A 215 1.34 -29.38 -14.62
C GLY A 215 1.16 -30.89 -14.47
N CYS A 216 -0.09 -31.40 -14.60
CA CYS A 216 -0.34 -32.83 -14.79
C CYS A 216 -1.57 -33.01 -15.68
N SER A 217 -1.38 -33.04 -16.95
CA SER A 217 -2.29 -33.64 -17.94
C SER A 217 -1.48 -34.10 -19.13
#